data_04318c621d0a324ddfbe6c3bdd05a17f
#
_entry.id   04318c621d0a324ddfbe6c3bdd05a17f
#
_cell.length_a   1.000
_cell.length_b   1.000
_cell.length_c   1.000
_cell.angle_alpha   90.00
_cell.angle_beta   90.00
_cell.angle_gamma   90.00
#
_symmetry.space_group_name_H-M   'P 1'
#
loop_
_entity.id
_entity.type
_entity.pdbx_description
1 polymer ?
#
loop_
_entity_poly.entity_id
_entity_poly.type
_entity_poly.pdbx_seq_one_letter_code
_entity_poly.pdbx_strand_id
1 'polypeptide(L)'
;MKFNLIKLESVNSTNDEAIKLIKKNKSSPCIITAKYQKKGRGTMGRKWDSKKGNLFMSLFFELNTKKINSDQFAILNPFIIKSVLNKYSKYRISIKWPNDLLIKKKKLCGILQEVITHKKKKFLIIG
;
A
#
# COMPACT_ATOMS: atom_id res chain seq x y z
N MET A 1 -12.74 12.55 -4.96
CA MET A 1 -11.30 12.56 -5.24
C MET A 1 -11.04 11.64 -6.43
N LYS A 2 -10.43 12.13 -7.51
CA LYS A 2 -10.14 11.34 -8.70
C LYS A 2 -8.70 10.81 -8.61
N PHE A 3 -8.54 9.49 -8.66
CA PHE A 3 -7.22 8.85 -8.65
C PHE A 3 -6.68 8.66 -10.06
N ASN A 4 -5.39 8.91 -10.23
CA ASN A 4 -4.67 8.52 -11.43
C ASN A 4 -4.23 7.05 -11.29
N LEU A 5 -4.60 6.19 -12.24
CA LEU A 5 -4.25 4.77 -12.23
C LEU A 5 -3.10 4.50 -13.19
N ILE A 6 -2.03 3.91 -12.68
CA ILE A 6 -0.86 3.46 -13.44
C ILE A 6 -0.77 1.94 -13.33
N LYS A 7 -0.79 1.26 -14.47
CA LYS A 7 -0.64 -0.19 -14.57
C LYS A 7 0.71 -0.53 -15.20
N LEU A 8 1.48 -1.39 -14.54
CA LEU A 8 2.83 -1.78 -14.96
C LEU A 8 2.94 -3.30 -15.06
N GLU A 9 3.75 -3.78 -15.99
CA GLU A 9 4.05 -5.21 -16.10
C GLU A 9 4.95 -5.67 -14.95
N SER A 10 6.04 -4.95 -14.69
CA SER A 10 6.93 -5.24 -13.59
C SER A 10 7.59 -3.98 -13.03
N VAL A 11 7.93 -4.03 -11.76
CA VAL A 11 8.65 -2.98 -11.04
C VAL A 11 9.62 -3.61 -10.04
N ASN A 12 10.52 -2.83 -9.46
CA ASN A 12 11.25 -3.29 -8.28
C ASN A 12 10.29 -3.45 -7.10
N SER A 13 9.55 -2.41 -6.77
CA SER A 13 8.50 -2.38 -5.75
C SER A 13 7.48 -1.32 -6.14
N THR A 14 6.19 -1.56 -5.94
CA THR A 14 5.16 -0.56 -6.20
C THR A 14 5.30 0.66 -5.28
N ASN A 15 5.77 0.49 -4.03
CA ASN A 15 6.10 1.61 -3.15
C ASN A 15 7.29 2.41 -3.65
N ASP A 16 8.35 1.76 -4.18
CA ASP A 16 9.49 2.47 -4.76
C ASP A 16 9.08 3.28 -5.99
N GLU A 17 8.18 2.76 -6.80
CA GLU A 17 7.64 3.51 -7.95
C GLU A 17 6.81 4.70 -7.48
N ALA A 18 6.02 4.57 -6.41
CA ALA A 18 5.31 5.69 -5.79
C ALA A 18 6.29 6.79 -5.33
N ILE A 19 7.37 6.42 -4.63
CA ILE A 19 8.42 7.35 -4.20
C ILE A 19 9.03 8.08 -5.40
N LYS A 20 9.35 7.36 -6.46
CA LYS A 20 9.91 7.92 -7.70
C LYS A 20 8.96 8.92 -8.37
N LEU A 21 7.67 8.61 -8.45
CA LEU A 21 6.66 9.48 -9.03
C LEU A 21 6.48 10.75 -8.20
N ILE A 22 6.45 10.66 -6.86
CA ILE A 22 6.39 11.81 -5.96
C ILE A 22 7.60 12.73 -6.18
N LYS A 23 8.81 12.16 -6.24
CA LYS A 23 10.05 12.93 -6.51
C LYS A 23 10.05 13.60 -7.87
N LYS A 24 9.35 13.05 -8.87
CA LYS A 24 9.14 13.65 -10.19
C LYS A 24 7.96 14.63 -10.24
N ASN A 25 7.40 15.02 -9.10
CA ASN A 25 6.24 15.92 -8.99
C ASN A 25 5.01 15.44 -9.77
N LYS A 26 4.79 14.13 -9.86
CA LYS A 26 3.57 13.61 -10.47
C LYS A 26 2.35 13.92 -9.60
N SER A 27 1.23 14.13 -10.26
CA SER A 27 -0.03 14.47 -9.60
C SER A 27 -0.47 13.39 -8.62
N SER A 28 -0.98 13.84 -7.49
CA SER A 28 -1.57 13.04 -6.42
C SER A 28 -3.09 13.32 -6.37
N PRO A 29 -3.94 12.37 -6.00
CA PRO A 29 -3.60 10.99 -5.59
C PRO A 29 -3.39 10.04 -6.77
N CYS A 30 -2.61 8.98 -6.56
CA CYS A 30 -2.26 8.02 -7.59
C CYS A 30 -2.31 6.59 -7.04
N ILE A 31 -2.77 5.66 -7.87
CA ILE A 31 -2.74 4.21 -7.64
C ILE A 31 -1.79 3.59 -8.66
N ILE A 32 -0.88 2.77 -8.20
CA ILE A 32 0.07 2.02 -9.01
C ILE A 32 -0.20 0.55 -8.81
N THR A 33 -0.35 -0.21 -9.88
CA THR A 33 -0.43 -1.66 -9.85
C THR A 33 0.66 -2.27 -10.71
N ALA A 34 1.18 -3.43 -10.32
CA ALA A 34 2.13 -4.20 -11.11
C ALA A 34 1.75 -5.68 -11.10
N LYS A 35 2.03 -6.39 -12.20
CA LYS A 35 1.83 -7.85 -12.26
C LYS A 35 2.93 -8.61 -11.52
N TYR A 36 4.09 -7.99 -11.35
CA TYR A 36 5.25 -8.60 -10.70
C TYR A 36 6.15 -7.57 -10.03
N GLN A 37 6.71 -7.91 -8.87
CA GLN A 37 7.74 -7.13 -8.19
C GLN A 37 9.06 -7.91 -8.14
N LYS A 38 10.16 -7.30 -8.61
CA LYS A 38 11.49 -7.91 -8.61
C LYS A 38 12.16 -7.84 -7.24
N LYS A 39 11.87 -6.77 -6.47
CA LYS A 39 12.45 -6.46 -5.16
C LYS A 39 11.36 -5.97 -4.21
N GLY A 40 10.27 -6.74 -4.07
CA GLY A 40 9.18 -6.42 -3.15
C GLY A 40 9.69 -6.23 -1.73
N ARG A 41 9.17 -5.22 -1.03
CA ARG A 41 9.55 -4.86 0.34
C ARG A 41 8.40 -5.07 1.31
N GLY A 42 8.73 -5.55 2.49
CA GLY A 42 7.88 -5.56 3.66
C GLY A 42 8.38 -4.60 4.73
N THR A 43 7.76 -4.62 5.89
CA THR A 43 8.17 -3.82 7.05
C THR A 43 9.57 -4.20 7.54
N MET A 44 10.30 -3.22 8.10
CA MET A 44 11.64 -3.41 8.70
C MET A 44 12.66 -4.00 7.71
N GLY A 45 12.58 -3.62 6.43
CA GLY A 45 13.52 -4.08 5.41
C GLY A 45 13.37 -5.54 4.98
N ARG A 46 12.33 -6.24 5.43
CA ARG A 46 12.08 -7.62 5.02
C ARG A 46 11.77 -7.69 3.53
N LYS A 47 12.23 -8.76 2.89
CA LYS A 47 11.84 -9.07 1.52
C LYS A 47 10.39 -9.51 1.47
N TRP A 48 9.64 -8.99 0.50
CA TRP A 48 8.30 -9.46 0.17
C TRP A 48 8.36 -10.40 -1.04
N ASP A 49 7.94 -11.65 -0.85
CA ASP A 49 7.88 -12.62 -1.94
C ASP A 49 6.71 -12.29 -2.87
N SER A 50 7.04 -11.93 -4.10
CA SER A 50 6.07 -11.41 -5.08
C SER A 50 5.76 -12.44 -6.15
N LYS A 51 4.97 -13.46 -5.78
CA LYS A 51 4.55 -14.49 -6.71
C LYS A 51 3.53 -13.95 -7.73
N LYS A 52 3.70 -14.32 -8.99
CA LYS A 52 2.78 -13.96 -10.07
C LYS A 52 1.35 -14.42 -9.74
N GLY A 53 0.36 -13.60 -10.09
CA GLY A 53 -1.04 -13.86 -9.80
C GLY A 53 -1.58 -13.16 -8.54
N ASN A 54 -0.71 -12.58 -7.72
CA ASN A 54 -1.12 -11.75 -6.59
C ASN A 54 -1.33 -10.29 -7.00
N LEU A 55 -2.03 -9.52 -6.16
CA LEU A 55 -2.17 -8.08 -6.32
C LEU A 55 -0.99 -7.38 -5.65
N PHE A 56 -0.24 -6.61 -6.44
CA PHE A 56 0.76 -5.67 -5.97
C PHE A 56 0.28 -4.27 -6.32
N MET A 57 -0.03 -3.50 -5.29
CA MET A 57 -0.62 -2.17 -5.46
C MET A 57 -0.03 -1.22 -4.43
N SER A 58 0.21 0.02 -4.85
CA SER A 58 0.51 1.12 -3.94
C SER A 58 -0.36 2.32 -4.28
N LEU A 59 -0.92 2.92 -3.25
CA LEU A 59 -1.66 4.17 -3.32
C LEU A 59 -0.81 5.26 -2.66
N PHE A 60 -0.69 6.45 -3.27
CA PHE A 60 -0.11 7.60 -2.59
C PHE A 60 -0.93 8.86 -2.76
N PHE A 61 -0.86 9.72 -1.76
CA PHE A 61 -1.50 11.03 -1.75
C PHE A 61 -0.78 12.01 -0.81
N GLU A 62 -0.97 13.31 -1.04
CA GLU A 62 -0.48 14.35 -0.14
C GLU A 62 -1.25 14.30 1.19
N LEU A 63 -0.53 14.21 2.29
CA LEU A 63 -1.09 14.13 3.64
C LEU A 63 -1.34 15.52 4.21
N ASN A 64 -2.58 15.84 4.50
CA ASN A 64 -2.91 17.05 5.26
C ASN A 64 -2.69 16.79 6.76
N THR A 65 -1.49 17.08 7.23
CA THR A 65 -1.08 16.82 8.62
C THR A 65 -1.84 17.64 9.68
N LYS A 66 -2.57 18.68 9.27
CA LYS A 66 -3.44 19.43 10.18
C LYS A 66 -4.72 18.68 10.57
N LYS A 67 -5.11 17.70 9.75
CA LYS A 67 -6.37 16.95 9.94
C LYS A 67 -6.16 15.55 10.47
N ILE A 68 -5.20 14.81 9.93
CA ILE A 68 -4.99 13.39 10.24
C ILE A 68 -3.50 13.11 10.29
N ASN A 69 -3.07 12.36 11.31
CA ASN A 69 -1.71 11.87 11.44
C ASN A 69 -1.52 10.54 10.68
N SER A 70 -0.31 10.30 10.17
CA SER A 70 0.06 9.05 9.48
C SER A 70 -0.21 7.80 10.31
N ASP A 71 -0.04 7.88 11.63
CA ASP A 71 -0.23 6.75 12.54
C ASP A 71 -1.69 6.30 12.62
N GLN A 72 -2.63 7.25 12.48
CA GLN A 72 -4.06 6.93 12.42
C GLN A 72 -4.38 6.11 11.17
N PHE A 73 -3.72 6.38 10.03
CA PHE A 73 -3.88 5.55 8.84
C PHE A 73 -3.33 4.14 9.03
N ALA A 74 -2.24 3.97 9.77
CA ALA A 74 -1.69 2.64 10.06
C ALA A 74 -2.68 1.77 10.84
N ILE A 75 -3.49 2.38 11.70
CA ILE A 75 -4.56 1.70 12.43
C ILE A 75 -5.76 1.43 11.52
N LEU A 76 -6.16 2.41 10.70
CA LEU A 76 -7.38 2.33 9.88
C LEU A 76 -7.24 1.39 8.67
N ASN A 77 -6.07 1.38 8.01
CA ASN A 77 -5.86 0.64 6.77
C ASN A 77 -6.22 -0.84 6.87
N PRO A 78 -5.78 -1.61 7.90
CA PRO A 78 -6.14 -3.01 8.04
C PRO A 78 -7.66 -3.22 8.17
N PHE A 79 -8.37 -2.32 8.86
CA PHE A 79 -9.82 -2.41 9.01
C PHE A 79 -10.54 -2.13 7.69
N ILE A 80 -10.14 -1.09 6.97
CA ILE A 80 -10.75 -0.73 5.69
C ILE A 80 -10.56 -1.86 4.68
N ILE A 81 -9.33 -2.35 4.52
CA ILE A 81 -9.02 -3.42 3.58
C ILE A 81 -9.75 -4.72 3.96
N LYS A 82 -9.76 -5.07 5.25
CA LYS A 82 -10.54 -6.21 5.75
C LYS A 82 -12.02 -6.08 5.42
N SER A 83 -12.61 -4.90 5.63
CA SER A 83 -14.03 -4.64 5.34
C SER A 83 -14.35 -4.86 3.86
N VAL A 84 -13.47 -4.41 2.97
CA VAL A 84 -13.63 -4.63 1.53
C VAL A 84 -13.50 -6.12 1.19
N LEU A 85 -12.43 -6.77 1.65
CA LEU A 85 -12.14 -8.16 1.31
C LEU A 85 -13.17 -9.14 1.88
N ASN A 86 -13.78 -8.85 3.03
CA ASN A 86 -14.85 -9.68 3.61
C ASN A 86 -16.06 -9.83 2.67
N LYS A 87 -16.32 -8.85 1.79
CA LYS A 87 -17.42 -8.90 0.82
C LYS A 87 -17.20 -9.98 -0.27
N TYR A 88 -15.95 -10.37 -0.46
CA TYR A 88 -15.55 -11.34 -1.50
C TYR A 88 -15.08 -12.67 -0.93
N SER A 89 -14.98 -12.79 0.39
CA SER A 89 -14.49 -14.01 1.06
C SER A 89 -15.60 -14.79 1.72
N LYS A 90 -15.64 -16.11 1.48
CA LYS A 90 -16.49 -17.05 2.23
C LYS A 90 -15.95 -17.36 3.64
N TYR A 91 -14.72 -16.98 3.93
CA TYR A 91 -14.07 -17.25 5.20
C TYR A 91 -13.81 -15.95 5.96
N ARG A 92 -13.87 -16.03 7.28
CA ARG A 92 -13.56 -14.90 8.15
C ARG A 92 -12.12 -14.45 7.97
N ILE A 93 -11.93 -13.13 7.72
CA ILE A 93 -10.64 -12.47 7.67
C ILE A 93 -10.36 -11.87 9.04
N SER A 94 -9.20 -12.14 9.60
CA SER A 94 -8.70 -11.59 10.87
C SER A 94 -7.54 -10.64 10.64
N ILE A 95 -7.36 -9.69 11.55
CA ILE A 95 -6.21 -8.78 11.54
C ILE A 95 -5.15 -9.37 12.46
N LYS A 96 -3.93 -9.50 11.93
CA LYS A 96 -2.72 -9.69 12.72
C LYS A 96 -1.98 -8.36 12.76
N TRP A 97 -2.07 -7.69 13.89
CA TRP A 97 -1.49 -6.37 14.07
C TRP A 97 0.02 -6.35 13.87
N PRO A 98 0.55 -5.22 13.36
CA PRO A 98 -0.19 -4.00 12.99
C PRO A 98 -0.68 -3.98 11.53
N ASN A 99 -0.20 -4.86 10.65
CA ASN A 99 -0.25 -4.63 9.20
C ASN A 99 -0.54 -5.88 8.35
N ASP A 100 -0.98 -6.97 8.95
CA ASP A 100 -1.28 -8.20 8.22
C ASP A 100 -2.75 -8.59 8.32
N LEU A 101 -3.30 -9.12 7.24
CA LEU A 101 -4.60 -9.80 7.23
C LEU A 101 -4.39 -11.30 7.05
N LEU A 102 -5.14 -12.09 7.80
CA LEU A 102 -5.08 -13.55 7.76
C LEU A 102 -6.42 -14.14 7.36
N ILE A 103 -6.37 -15.26 6.63
CA ILE A 103 -7.47 -16.15 6.37
C ILE A 103 -7.07 -17.56 6.76
N LYS A 104 -7.88 -18.25 7.59
CA LYS A 104 -7.53 -19.60 8.12
C LYS A 104 -6.11 -19.66 8.71
N LYS A 105 -5.72 -18.63 9.49
CA LYS A 105 -4.38 -18.46 10.07
C LYS A 105 -3.23 -18.29 9.06
N LYS A 106 -3.51 -18.23 7.75
CA LYS A 106 -2.52 -17.97 6.70
C LYS A 106 -2.55 -16.50 6.28
N LYS A 107 -1.40 -15.94 5.95
CA LYS A 107 -1.30 -14.55 5.50
C LYS A 107 -1.98 -14.36 4.15
N LEU A 108 -3.00 -13.51 4.13
CA LEU A 108 -3.73 -13.11 2.93
C LEU A 108 -3.19 -11.83 2.35
N CYS A 109 -2.88 -10.86 3.20
CA CYS A 109 -2.45 -9.52 2.79
C CYS A 109 -1.43 -8.97 3.78
N GLY A 110 -0.45 -8.24 3.29
CA GLY A 110 0.45 -7.42 4.08
C GLY A 110 0.34 -5.97 3.61
N ILE A 111 0.40 -5.04 4.53
CA ILE A 111 0.28 -3.61 4.27
C ILE A 111 1.59 -2.94 4.64
N LEU A 112 2.23 -2.27 3.68
CA LEU A 112 3.43 -1.48 3.91
C LEU A 112 3.10 0.00 3.77
N GLN A 113 3.05 0.70 4.90
CA GLN A 113 2.84 2.14 4.94
C GLN A 113 4.17 2.87 5.09
N GLU A 114 4.37 3.89 4.26
CA GLU A 114 5.55 4.76 4.30
C GLU A 114 5.13 6.22 4.19
N VAL A 115 5.88 7.11 4.84
CA VAL A 115 5.71 8.56 4.72
C VAL A 115 6.99 9.15 4.17
N ILE A 116 6.89 9.95 3.14
CA ILE A 116 8.03 10.70 2.60
C ILE A 116 7.73 12.20 2.57
N THR A 117 8.77 13.00 2.71
CA THR A 117 8.69 14.44 2.53
C THR A 117 9.36 14.83 1.22
N HIS A 118 8.64 15.59 0.40
CA HIS A 118 9.17 16.17 -0.83
C HIS A 118 8.67 17.60 -0.99
N LYS A 119 9.57 18.56 -1.24
CA LYS A 119 9.25 20.00 -1.39
C LYS A 119 8.31 20.54 -0.28
N LYS A 120 8.66 20.26 0.99
CA LYS A 120 7.90 20.68 2.20
C LYS A 120 6.50 20.03 2.33
N LYS A 121 6.13 19.13 1.46
CA LYS A 121 4.88 18.38 1.51
C LYS A 121 5.13 16.96 1.99
N LYS A 122 4.23 16.44 2.83
CA LYS A 122 4.27 15.04 3.25
C LYS A 122 3.35 14.20 2.38
N PHE A 123 3.81 13.05 1.98
CA PHE A 123 3.04 12.08 1.19
C PHE A 123 2.95 10.76 1.95
N LEU A 124 1.74 10.23 2.03
CA LEU A 124 1.49 8.88 2.53
C LEU A 124 1.46 7.92 1.35
N ILE A 125 2.18 6.81 1.51
CA ILE A 125 2.20 5.68 0.58
C ILE A 125 1.67 4.47 1.32
N ILE A 126 0.72 3.75 0.73
CA ILE A 126 0.12 2.53 1.28
C ILE A 126 0.25 1.44 0.22
N GLY A 127 1.10 0.48 0.47
CA GLY A 127 1.33 -0.65 -0.41
C GLY A 127 0.81 -1.95 0.15
#